data_5ffc14c571f15104bf6a083837fd96db
#
_entry.id   5ffc14c571f15104bf6a083837fd96db
#
_cell.length_a   1.000
_cell.length_b   1.000
_cell.length_c   1.000
_cell.angle_alpha   90.00
_cell.angle_beta   90.00
_cell.angle_gamma   90.00
#
_symmetry.space_group_name_H-M   'P 1'
#
loop_
_entity.id
_entity.type
_entity.pdbx_description
1 polymer ?
#
loop_
_entity_poly.entity_id
_entity_poly.type
_entity_poly.pdbx_seq_one_letter_code
_entity_poly.pdbx_strand_id
1 'polypeptide(L)'
;MQKRIFLGTLGATAIAGLSPTASARPAAGPALLTVTGAIGRGNRGPLDAALDQMMAKQQLRFDKAHAFDYEDLRALPALTIRPTLEYDRKVHALRGPLLVDVLHAAGVQSLSTHKLVLRAIDGYTVNLSLAQARHYRFIVATHLDGRPMPLGGLGPLWAVFDTDRHADVAARPLAERYAQCPWGLYHVDVLATQAVG
;
A
#
# COMPACT_ATOMS: atom_id res chain seq x y z
N MET A 1 -59.01 -0.44 54.14
CA MET A 1 -57.66 -0.10 53.80
C MET A 1 -57.17 -1.09 52.76
N GLN A 2 -57.23 -0.74 51.46
CA GLN A 2 -56.75 -1.60 50.35
C GLN A 2 -55.47 -1.01 49.78
N LYS A 3 -54.42 -1.77 49.87
CA LYS A 3 -53.16 -1.42 49.26
C LYS A 3 -53.11 -1.95 47.81
N ARG A 4 -53.03 -1.04 46.83
CA ARG A 4 -52.83 -1.34 45.41
C ARG A 4 -51.32 -1.48 45.15
N ILE A 5 -50.89 -2.65 44.64
CA ILE A 5 -49.55 -2.92 44.17
C ILE A 5 -49.50 -2.58 42.68
N PHE A 6 -48.63 -1.63 42.29
CA PHE A 6 -48.33 -1.34 40.89
C PHE A 6 -47.16 -2.23 40.44
N LEU A 7 -47.43 -3.09 39.46
CA LEU A 7 -46.38 -3.81 38.73
C LEU A 7 -45.86 -2.87 37.63
N GLY A 8 -44.59 -2.46 37.76
CA GLY A 8 -43.87 -1.73 36.70
C GLY A 8 -43.18 -2.71 35.76
N THR A 9 -43.61 -2.72 34.51
CA THR A 9 -42.96 -3.48 33.42
C THR A 9 -41.69 -2.72 32.95
N LEU A 10 -40.49 -3.24 33.20
CA LEU A 10 -39.26 -2.72 32.59
C LEU A 10 -39.16 -3.22 31.14
N GLY A 11 -39.38 -2.32 30.19
CA GLY A 11 -39.08 -2.56 28.79
C GLY A 11 -37.53 -2.40 28.55
N ALA A 12 -36.86 -3.48 28.24
CA ALA A 12 -35.48 -3.45 27.80
C ALA A 12 -35.39 -3.04 26.32
N THR A 13 -35.03 -1.79 26.09
CA THR A 13 -34.74 -1.29 24.72
C THR A 13 -33.35 -1.76 24.31
N ALA A 14 -33.28 -2.74 23.40
CA ALA A 14 -32.01 -3.15 22.76
C ALA A 14 -31.58 -2.06 21.80
N ILE A 15 -30.52 -1.31 22.15
CA ILE A 15 -29.85 -0.39 21.25
C ILE A 15 -28.96 -1.25 20.32
N ALA A 16 -29.41 -1.50 19.09
CA ALA A 16 -28.61 -2.06 18.05
C ALA A 16 -27.49 -1.06 17.71
N GLY A 17 -26.27 -1.39 18.14
CA GLY A 17 -25.09 -0.60 17.83
C GLY A 17 -24.81 -0.62 16.32
N LEU A 18 -25.13 0.47 15.63
CA LEU A 18 -24.65 0.75 14.29
C LEU A 18 -23.14 0.98 14.38
N SER A 19 -22.34 -0.04 14.03
CA SER A 19 -20.91 0.13 13.81
C SER A 19 -20.73 1.16 12.69
N PRO A 20 -19.98 2.27 12.90
CA PRO A 20 -19.71 3.20 11.82
C PRO A 20 -18.89 2.48 10.78
N THR A 21 -19.44 2.28 9.57
CA THR A 21 -18.68 1.94 8.40
C THR A 21 -17.70 3.09 8.16
N ALA A 22 -16.42 2.87 8.44
CA ALA A 22 -15.39 3.84 8.16
C ALA A 22 -15.42 4.16 6.67
N SER A 23 -15.99 5.30 6.31
CA SER A 23 -15.94 5.84 4.96
C SER A 23 -14.49 6.19 4.68
N ALA A 24 -13.89 5.61 3.63
CA ALA A 24 -12.54 5.95 3.23
C ALA A 24 -12.47 7.46 2.98
N ARG A 25 -11.64 8.15 3.78
CA ARG A 25 -11.44 9.60 3.66
C ARG A 25 -10.69 9.88 2.35
N PRO A 26 -11.10 10.87 1.54
CA PRO A 26 -10.28 11.33 0.44
C PRO A 26 -8.92 11.81 0.95
N ALA A 27 -7.83 11.56 0.19
CA ALA A 27 -6.50 12.07 0.50
C ALA A 27 -6.56 13.60 0.67
N ALA A 28 -5.96 14.12 1.75
CA ALA A 28 -5.96 15.55 2.05
C ALA A 28 -4.86 16.31 1.31
N GLY A 29 -3.78 15.61 0.89
CA GLY A 29 -2.66 16.11 0.13
C GLY A 29 -2.63 15.56 -1.30
N PRO A 30 -1.60 15.92 -2.09
CA PRO A 30 -1.37 15.30 -3.39
C PRO A 30 -1.19 13.79 -3.25
N ALA A 31 -1.93 13.00 -4.04
CA ALA A 31 -1.76 11.56 -4.05
C ALA A 31 -0.36 11.18 -4.54
N LEU A 32 0.37 10.40 -3.75
CA LEU A 32 1.70 9.89 -4.10
C LEU A 32 1.64 8.43 -4.58
N LEU A 33 0.69 7.64 -4.06
CA LEU A 33 0.51 6.24 -4.43
C LEU A 33 -0.95 6.00 -4.77
N THR A 34 -1.19 5.36 -5.90
CA THR A 34 -2.52 4.89 -6.30
C THR A 34 -2.51 3.36 -6.36
N VAL A 35 -3.43 2.72 -5.65
CA VAL A 35 -3.63 1.27 -5.66
C VAL A 35 -4.93 0.94 -6.39
N THR A 36 -4.87 0.02 -7.36
CA THR A 36 -6.01 -0.38 -8.21
C THR A 36 -6.23 -1.89 -8.22
N GLY A 37 -7.19 -2.36 -8.98
CA GLY A 37 -7.48 -3.77 -9.19
C GLY A 37 -8.35 -4.38 -8.10
N ALA A 38 -7.95 -5.53 -7.55
CA ALA A 38 -8.70 -6.28 -6.54
C ALA A 38 -8.63 -5.62 -5.15
N ILE A 39 -9.07 -4.37 -5.06
CA ILE A 39 -9.15 -3.57 -3.83
C ILE A 39 -10.57 -3.50 -3.29
N GLY A 40 -10.72 -3.00 -2.06
CA GLY A 40 -12.03 -2.69 -1.46
C GLY A 40 -12.77 -1.57 -2.20
N ARG A 41 -13.49 -0.74 -1.45
CA ARG A 41 -14.30 0.33 -2.04
C ARG A 41 -13.48 1.41 -2.73
N GLY A 42 -12.23 1.65 -2.27
CA GLY A 42 -11.41 2.76 -2.71
C GLY A 42 -11.88 4.11 -2.17
N ASN A 43 -11.12 5.17 -2.47
CA ASN A 43 -11.40 6.56 -2.10
C ASN A 43 -11.35 7.53 -3.28
N ARG A 44 -11.13 7.01 -4.50
CA ARG A 44 -11.26 7.76 -5.77
C ARG A 44 -11.97 6.91 -6.83
N GLY A 45 -12.62 7.60 -7.76
CA GLY A 45 -13.33 7.02 -8.90
C GLY A 45 -12.42 6.57 -10.04
N PRO A 46 -12.97 6.43 -11.25
CA PRO A 46 -12.26 5.94 -12.43
C PRO A 46 -11.11 6.86 -12.85
N LEU A 47 -10.26 6.34 -13.72
CA LEU A 47 -9.21 7.11 -14.40
C LEU A 47 -9.85 8.20 -15.23
N ASP A 48 -9.42 9.45 -15.04
CA ASP A 48 -9.72 10.58 -15.92
C ASP A 48 -8.60 10.69 -16.97
N ALA A 49 -8.90 10.27 -18.20
CA ALA A 49 -7.91 10.28 -19.28
C ALA A 49 -7.42 11.70 -19.67
N ALA A 50 -8.16 12.75 -19.29
CA ALA A 50 -7.76 14.14 -19.53
C ALA A 50 -6.84 14.68 -18.42
N LEU A 51 -7.08 14.33 -17.18
CA LEU A 51 -6.34 14.86 -16.02
C LEU A 51 -5.26 13.90 -15.50
N ASP A 52 -5.48 12.58 -15.55
CA ASP A 52 -4.50 11.56 -15.14
C ASP A 52 -3.50 11.23 -16.26
N GLN A 53 -2.89 12.25 -16.86
CA GLN A 53 -2.09 12.13 -18.09
C GLN A 53 -0.96 11.11 -18.02
N MET A 54 -0.21 11.05 -16.90
CA MET A 54 0.87 10.08 -16.74
C MET A 54 0.33 8.64 -16.74
N MET A 55 -0.74 8.39 -16.01
CA MET A 55 -1.39 7.08 -15.96
C MET A 55 -1.99 6.69 -17.30
N ALA A 56 -2.64 7.63 -18.00
CA ALA A 56 -3.23 7.41 -19.32
C ALA A 56 -2.16 7.08 -20.37
N LYS A 57 -1.02 7.77 -20.37
CA LYS A 57 0.13 7.49 -21.26
C LYS A 57 0.78 6.15 -20.96
N GLN A 58 0.79 5.70 -19.72
CA GLN A 58 1.23 4.37 -19.32
C GLN A 58 0.12 3.30 -19.47
N GLN A 59 -0.97 3.65 -20.18
CA GLN A 59 -2.08 2.75 -20.56
C GLN A 59 -2.82 2.11 -19.38
N LEU A 60 -2.82 2.77 -18.22
CA LEU A 60 -3.60 2.30 -17.08
C LEU A 60 -5.10 2.43 -17.36
N ARG A 61 -5.87 1.53 -16.77
CA ARG A 61 -7.33 1.50 -16.79
C ARG A 61 -7.82 1.05 -15.43
N PHE A 62 -8.73 1.78 -14.83
CA PHE A 62 -9.41 1.38 -13.60
C PHE A 62 -10.72 2.16 -13.42
N ASP A 63 -11.70 1.53 -12.79
CA ASP A 63 -13.00 2.15 -12.47
C ASP A 63 -13.03 2.70 -11.04
N LYS A 64 -12.13 2.21 -10.18
CA LYS A 64 -11.93 2.65 -8.80
C LYS A 64 -10.47 2.51 -8.40
N ALA A 65 -10.03 3.35 -7.48
CA ALA A 65 -8.70 3.27 -6.91
C ALA A 65 -8.70 3.69 -5.43
N HIS A 66 -7.63 3.36 -4.73
CA HIS A 66 -7.32 3.91 -3.43
C HIS A 66 -6.06 4.77 -3.55
N ALA A 67 -6.22 6.07 -3.37
CA ALA A 67 -5.14 7.04 -3.40
C ALA A 67 -4.64 7.29 -1.97
N PHE A 68 -3.32 7.27 -1.81
CA PHE A 68 -2.63 7.62 -0.56
C PHE A 68 -1.82 8.89 -0.79
N ASP A 69 -1.97 9.86 0.09
CA ASP A 69 -1.03 10.96 0.22
C ASP A 69 0.15 10.57 1.14
N TYR A 70 1.03 11.53 1.40
CA TYR A 70 2.19 11.30 2.25
C TYR A 70 1.81 11.00 3.71
N GLU A 71 0.80 11.71 4.23
CA GLU A 71 0.36 11.54 5.62
C GLU A 71 -0.40 10.24 5.83
N ASP A 72 -1.18 9.80 4.84
CA ASP A 72 -1.83 8.48 4.87
C ASP A 72 -0.79 7.36 5.01
N LEU A 73 0.29 7.42 4.22
CA LEU A 73 1.37 6.43 4.28
C LEU A 73 2.15 6.50 5.61
N ARG A 74 2.37 7.71 6.15
CA ARG A 74 3.04 7.90 7.43
C ARG A 74 2.23 7.42 8.63
N ALA A 75 0.91 7.45 8.54
CA ALA A 75 0.01 6.97 9.58
C ALA A 75 0.03 5.44 9.76
N LEU A 76 0.50 4.71 8.75
CA LEU A 76 0.64 3.26 8.83
C LEU A 76 1.88 2.86 9.66
N PRO A 77 1.86 1.68 10.32
CA PRO A 77 3.01 1.15 11.02
C PRO A 77 4.24 1.07 10.12
N ALA A 78 5.34 1.71 10.50
CA ALA A 78 6.53 1.78 9.69
C ALA A 78 7.63 0.85 10.18
N LEU A 79 8.31 0.19 9.24
CA LEU A 79 9.52 -0.61 9.44
C LEU A 79 10.74 0.15 8.95
N THR A 80 11.87 0.00 9.63
CA THR A 80 13.18 0.46 9.14
C THR A 80 14.01 -0.75 8.74
N ILE A 81 14.55 -0.70 7.52
CA ILE A 81 15.51 -1.67 6.97
C ILE A 81 16.85 -0.97 6.73
N ARG A 82 17.93 -1.76 6.61
CA ARG A 82 19.29 -1.21 6.45
C ARG A 82 20.08 -1.94 5.38
N PRO A 83 19.65 -1.94 4.11
CA PRO A 83 20.38 -2.57 3.04
C PRO A 83 21.59 -1.75 2.59
N THR A 84 22.57 -2.43 1.95
CA THR A 84 23.63 -1.80 1.19
C THR A 84 23.11 -1.39 -0.18
N LEU A 85 23.06 -0.08 -0.48
CA LEU A 85 22.55 0.42 -1.76
C LEU A 85 23.58 0.24 -2.90
N GLU A 86 23.08 -0.03 -4.11
CA GLU A 86 23.91 -0.25 -5.28
C GLU A 86 24.63 1.02 -5.77
N TYR A 87 24.05 2.20 -5.54
CA TYR A 87 24.50 3.46 -6.11
C TYR A 87 25.81 3.98 -5.49
N ASP A 88 25.98 3.80 -4.19
CA ASP A 88 27.18 4.27 -3.47
C ASP A 88 27.85 3.18 -2.62
N ARG A 89 27.28 1.97 -2.62
CA ARG A 89 27.75 0.79 -1.89
C ARG A 89 27.82 0.99 -0.37
N LYS A 90 26.94 1.85 0.16
CA LYS A 90 26.84 2.11 1.59
C LYS A 90 25.52 1.58 2.18
N VAL A 91 25.57 1.30 3.46
CA VAL A 91 24.36 0.95 4.21
C VAL A 91 23.55 2.20 4.51
N HIS A 92 22.29 2.19 4.12
CA HIS A 92 21.36 3.28 4.34
C HIS A 92 20.13 2.83 5.13
N ALA A 93 19.58 3.71 5.95
CA ALA A 93 18.33 3.47 6.66
C ALA A 93 17.13 3.89 5.80
N LEU A 94 16.36 2.91 5.32
CA LEU A 94 15.10 3.13 4.62
C LEU A 94 13.94 2.85 5.56
N ARG A 95 12.95 3.75 5.62
CA ARG A 95 11.80 3.63 6.52
C ARG A 95 10.49 3.87 5.77
N GLY A 96 9.51 3.00 6.02
CA GLY A 96 8.15 3.11 5.50
C GLY A 96 7.26 1.96 5.96
N PRO A 97 5.96 2.00 5.64
CA PRO A 97 5.04 0.90 5.94
C PRO A 97 5.37 -0.35 5.11
N LEU A 98 5.00 -1.53 5.63
CA LEU A 98 5.01 -2.74 4.81
C LEU A 98 4.06 -2.58 3.62
N LEU A 99 4.48 -3.05 2.45
CA LEU A 99 3.61 -3.04 1.25
C LEU A 99 2.29 -3.77 1.50
N VAL A 100 2.32 -4.86 2.27
CA VAL A 100 1.10 -5.60 2.64
C VAL A 100 0.15 -4.79 3.52
N ASP A 101 0.65 -3.92 4.39
CA ASP A 101 -0.18 -3.04 5.23
C ASP A 101 -0.82 -1.93 4.38
N VAL A 102 -0.10 -1.40 3.39
CA VAL A 102 -0.65 -0.46 2.40
C VAL A 102 -1.78 -1.12 1.60
N LEU A 103 -1.58 -2.37 1.15
CA LEU A 103 -2.61 -3.11 0.43
C LEU A 103 -3.84 -3.40 1.29
N HIS A 104 -3.65 -3.74 2.57
CA HIS A 104 -4.74 -3.89 3.53
C HIS A 104 -5.53 -2.59 3.71
N ALA A 105 -4.84 -1.45 3.86
CA ALA A 105 -5.48 -0.15 3.95
C ALA A 105 -6.27 0.22 2.69
N ALA A 106 -5.84 -0.25 1.50
CA ALA A 106 -6.60 -0.14 0.25
C ALA A 106 -7.78 -1.14 0.17
N GLY A 107 -7.95 -2.01 1.17
CA GLY A 107 -9.05 -2.96 1.26
C GLY A 107 -8.83 -4.28 0.49
N VAL A 108 -7.59 -4.67 0.26
CA VAL A 108 -7.27 -6.00 -0.30
C VAL A 108 -7.54 -7.06 0.75
N GLN A 109 -8.56 -7.91 0.52
CA GLN A 109 -9.10 -8.85 1.51
C GLN A 109 -8.30 -10.16 1.61
N SER A 110 -7.97 -10.77 0.48
CA SER A 110 -7.27 -12.05 0.46
C SER A 110 -5.88 -11.90 -0.11
N LEU A 111 -4.89 -12.17 0.72
CA LEU A 111 -3.49 -11.91 0.36
C LEU A 111 -2.75 -13.16 -0.17
N SER A 112 -3.42 -14.27 -0.43
CA SER A 112 -2.71 -15.53 -0.73
C SER A 112 -2.38 -15.77 -2.20
N THR A 113 -3.16 -15.22 -3.13
CA THR A 113 -3.08 -15.59 -4.56
C THR A 113 -2.96 -14.41 -5.52
N HIS A 114 -2.76 -13.18 -5.01
CA HIS A 114 -2.68 -12.00 -5.86
C HIS A 114 -1.29 -11.82 -6.47
N LYS A 115 -1.26 -11.33 -7.71
CA LYS A 115 -0.07 -10.76 -8.33
C LYS A 115 -0.14 -9.24 -8.21
N LEU A 116 1.00 -8.61 -8.05
CA LEU A 116 1.15 -7.18 -7.97
C LEU A 116 1.92 -6.69 -9.19
N VAL A 117 1.47 -5.59 -9.78
CA VAL A 117 2.24 -4.85 -10.78
C VAL A 117 2.61 -3.51 -10.16
N LEU A 118 3.88 -3.36 -9.83
CA LEU A 118 4.44 -2.13 -9.27
C LEU A 118 4.94 -1.25 -10.42
N ARG A 119 4.57 0.04 -10.44
CA ARG A 119 5.00 0.97 -11.48
C ARG A 119 5.67 2.20 -10.92
N ALA A 120 6.80 2.53 -11.50
CA ALA A 120 7.54 3.76 -11.25
C ALA A 120 7.10 4.88 -12.21
N ILE A 121 7.39 6.12 -11.82
CA ILE A 121 7.04 7.32 -12.60
C ILE A 121 7.70 7.36 -13.99
N ASP A 122 8.87 6.72 -14.15
CA ASP A 122 9.60 6.61 -15.41
C ASP A 122 9.08 5.49 -16.34
N GLY A 123 8.06 4.74 -15.88
CA GLY A 123 7.46 3.63 -16.60
C GLY A 123 8.06 2.26 -16.27
N TYR A 124 9.12 2.19 -15.43
CA TYR A 124 9.64 0.91 -14.98
C TYR A 124 8.56 0.10 -14.26
N THR A 125 8.43 -1.16 -14.65
CA THR A 125 7.34 -2.02 -14.17
C THR A 125 7.89 -3.33 -13.65
N VAL A 126 7.45 -3.72 -12.45
CA VAL A 126 7.84 -4.97 -11.79
C VAL A 126 6.61 -5.81 -11.49
N ASN A 127 6.67 -7.10 -11.86
CA ASN A 127 5.68 -8.09 -11.48
C ASN A 127 6.17 -8.83 -10.22
N LEU A 128 5.37 -8.82 -9.18
CA LEU A 128 5.68 -9.42 -7.89
C LEU A 128 4.48 -10.25 -7.42
N SER A 129 4.71 -11.46 -6.93
CA SER A 129 3.64 -12.16 -6.20
C SER A 129 3.48 -11.55 -4.81
N LEU A 130 2.26 -11.57 -4.29
CA LEU A 130 2.04 -11.11 -2.92
C LEU A 130 2.77 -11.99 -1.89
N ALA A 131 2.98 -13.28 -2.20
CA ALA A 131 3.80 -14.17 -1.39
C ALA A 131 5.26 -13.69 -1.32
N GLN A 132 5.84 -13.25 -2.45
CA GLN A 132 7.19 -12.65 -2.47
C GLN A 132 7.23 -11.33 -1.69
N ALA A 133 6.23 -10.44 -1.86
CA ALA A 133 6.15 -9.19 -1.12
C ALA A 133 6.17 -9.42 0.40
N ARG A 134 5.48 -10.47 0.86
CA ARG A 134 5.49 -10.90 2.27
C ARG A 134 6.80 -11.53 2.71
N HIS A 135 7.32 -12.47 1.91
CA HIS A 135 8.54 -13.20 2.21
C HIS A 135 9.73 -12.25 2.40
N TYR A 136 9.92 -11.35 1.43
CA TYR A 136 10.99 -10.36 1.47
C TYR A 136 10.68 -9.16 2.36
N ARG A 137 9.44 -9.06 2.88
CA ARG A 137 8.99 -7.93 3.71
C ARG A 137 9.18 -6.59 3.02
N PHE A 138 8.71 -6.48 1.78
CA PHE A 138 8.73 -5.22 1.05
C PHE A 138 8.10 -4.08 1.84
N ILE A 139 8.76 -2.94 1.87
CA ILE A 139 8.22 -1.69 2.41
C ILE A 139 7.95 -0.71 1.26
N VAL A 140 7.03 0.20 1.47
CA VAL A 140 6.91 1.43 0.69
C VAL A 140 7.71 2.48 1.45
N ALA A 141 9.01 2.58 1.13
CA ALA A 141 9.89 3.53 1.80
C ALA A 141 9.49 4.96 1.46
N THR A 142 9.37 5.80 2.48
CA THR A 142 9.06 7.23 2.42
C THR A 142 10.26 8.07 2.87
N HIS A 143 11.21 7.47 3.61
CA HIS A 143 12.38 8.14 4.15
C HIS A 143 13.65 7.36 3.85
N LEU A 144 14.71 8.11 3.57
CA LEU A 144 16.10 7.68 3.48
C LEU A 144 16.92 8.47 4.51
N ASP A 145 17.64 7.75 5.39
CA ASP A 145 18.47 8.33 6.46
C ASP A 145 17.75 9.42 7.29
N GLY A 146 16.49 9.11 7.63
CA GLY A 146 15.64 9.99 8.46
C GLY A 146 15.01 11.16 7.72
N ARG A 147 15.25 11.34 6.43
CA ARG A 147 14.69 12.44 5.62
C ARG A 147 13.68 11.91 4.60
N PRO A 148 12.57 12.62 4.35
CA PRO A 148 11.68 12.31 3.24
C PRO A 148 12.46 12.28 1.92
N MET A 149 12.15 11.30 1.08
CA MET A 149 12.82 11.16 -0.23
C MET A 149 12.21 12.14 -1.24
N PRO A 150 13.02 13.01 -1.87
CA PRO A 150 12.50 13.95 -2.86
C PRO A 150 12.18 13.27 -4.19
N LEU A 151 11.25 13.85 -4.94
CA LEU A 151 11.08 13.56 -6.37
C LEU A 151 12.36 13.98 -7.12
N GLY A 152 12.83 13.12 -8.04
CA GLY A 152 14.08 13.34 -8.77
C GLY A 152 15.31 12.66 -8.14
N GLY A 153 15.14 12.06 -6.93
CA GLY A 153 16.06 11.08 -6.37
C GLY A 153 15.46 9.69 -6.42
N LEU A 154 15.61 8.90 -5.36
CA LEU A 154 14.97 7.57 -5.24
C LEU A 154 13.49 7.65 -4.83
N GLY A 155 13.00 8.86 -4.54
CA GLY A 155 11.65 9.14 -4.09
C GLY A 155 10.67 9.57 -5.19
N PRO A 156 9.48 9.99 -4.74
CA PRO A 156 9.08 10.19 -3.34
C PRO A 156 8.82 8.89 -2.56
N LEU A 157 8.57 7.77 -3.24
CA LEU A 157 8.34 6.45 -2.67
C LEU A 157 9.21 5.41 -3.36
N TRP A 158 9.63 4.39 -2.60
CA TRP A 158 10.39 3.28 -3.14
C TRP A 158 9.84 1.94 -2.62
N ALA A 159 9.41 1.07 -3.51
CA ALA A 159 9.10 -0.30 -3.13
C ALA A 159 10.42 -1.08 -3.00
N VAL A 160 10.81 -1.43 -1.78
CA VAL A 160 12.13 -2.00 -1.50
C VAL A 160 12.07 -2.94 -0.30
N PHE A 161 13.04 -3.85 -0.21
CA PHE A 161 13.25 -4.74 0.92
C PHE A 161 14.73 -4.79 1.32
N ASP A 162 15.03 -5.38 2.47
CA ASP A 162 16.41 -5.54 2.95
C ASP A 162 17.11 -6.68 2.19
N THR A 163 17.76 -6.33 1.08
CA THR A 163 18.39 -7.30 0.17
C THR A 163 19.54 -8.07 0.81
N ASP A 164 20.17 -7.51 1.84
CA ASP A 164 21.31 -8.14 2.53
C ASP A 164 20.86 -9.23 3.51
N ARG A 165 19.58 -9.24 3.91
CA ARG A 165 19.01 -10.22 4.85
C ARG A 165 18.51 -11.50 4.19
N HIS A 166 18.48 -11.57 2.86
CA HIS A 166 17.97 -12.71 2.11
C HIS A 166 19.12 -13.36 1.34
N ALA A 167 19.56 -14.54 1.77
CA ALA A 167 20.75 -15.21 1.26
C ALA A 167 20.71 -15.44 -0.28
N ASP A 168 19.54 -15.75 -0.83
CA ASP A 168 19.32 -15.93 -2.26
C ASP A 168 19.50 -14.64 -3.08
N VAL A 169 19.25 -13.49 -2.46
CA VAL A 169 19.44 -12.16 -3.06
C VAL A 169 20.85 -11.65 -2.78
N ALA A 170 21.32 -11.77 -1.53
CA ALA A 170 22.65 -11.31 -1.11
C ALA A 170 23.82 -12.00 -1.86
N ALA A 171 23.58 -13.20 -2.37
CA ALA A 171 24.55 -13.92 -3.21
C ALA A 171 24.73 -13.32 -4.63
N ARG A 172 23.81 -12.44 -5.07
CA ARG A 172 23.87 -11.80 -6.39
C ARG A 172 24.81 -10.60 -6.37
N PRO A 173 25.35 -10.20 -7.53
CA PRO A 173 26.01 -8.91 -7.66
C PRO A 173 25.13 -7.76 -7.15
N LEU A 174 25.72 -6.77 -6.48
CA LEU A 174 24.92 -5.71 -5.82
C LEU A 174 23.98 -4.99 -6.79
N ALA A 175 24.40 -4.72 -8.02
CA ALA A 175 23.59 -4.08 -9.05
C ALA A 175 22.35 -4.91 -9.50
N GLU A 176 22.31 -6.21 -9.21
CA GLU A 176 21.18 -7.08 -9.59
C GLU A 176 20.16 -7.27 -8.44
N ARG A 177 20.53 -6.87 -7.21
CA ARG A 177 19.71 -7.11 -6.02
C ARG A 177 18.44 -6.28 -6.01
N TYR A 178 18.43 -5.14 -6.70
CA TYR A 178 17.33 -4.16 -6.71
C TYR A 178 16.45 -4.22 -7.95
N ALA A 179 16.64 -5.21 -8.83
CA ALA A 179 15.84 -5.36 -10.06
C ALA A 179 14.32 -5.51 -9.80
N GLN A 180 13.89 -5.87 -8.58
CA GLN A 180 12.48 -5.93 -8.21
C GLN A 180 12.03 -4.75 -7.33
N CYS A 181 12.85 -3.72 -7.22
CA CYS A 181 12.66 -2.60 -6.29
C CYS A 181 12.48 -1.29 -7.05
N PRO A 182 11.30 -0.98 -7.62
CA PRO A 182 11.07 0.26 -8.35
C PRO A 182 11.10 1.46 -7.41
N TRP A 183 12.05 2.38 -7.62
CA TRP A 183 12.05 3.71 -7.02
C TRP A 183 11.12 4.65 -7.80
N GLY A 184 10.72 5.77 -7.20
CA GLY A 184 9.67 6.60 -7.79
C GLY A 184 8.34 5.84 -7.93
N LEU A 185 8.05 4.91 -7.01
CA LEU A 185 6.81 4.15 -7.01
C LEU A 185 5.61 5.10 -6.94
N TYR A 186 4.64 4.96 -7.85
CA TYR A 186 3.42 5.77 -7.82
C TYR A 186 2.13 4.95 -8.00
N HIS A 187 2.24 3.70 -8.51
CA HIS A 187 1.08 2.89 -8.77
C HIS A 187 1.32 1.41 -8.44
N VAL A 188 0.32 0.77 -7.84
CA VAL A 188 0.28 -0.68 -7.59
C VAL A 188 -1.04 -1.23 -8.12
N ASP A 189 -0.98 -2.18 -9.04
CA ASP A 189 -2.14 -2.90 -9.52
C ASP A 189 -2.21 -4.29 -8.87
N VAL A 190 -3.33 -4.59 -8.23
CA VAL A 190 -3.59 -5.85 -7.54
C VAL A 190 -4.40 -6.76 -8.45
N LEU A 191 -3.74 -7.72 -9.06
CA LEU A 191 -4.38 -8.69 -9.97
C LEU A 191 -4.87 -9.90 -9.18
N ALA A 192 -6.19 -10.12 -9.17
CA ALA A 192 -6.75 -11.36 -8.65
C ALA A 192 -6.30 -12.53 -9.53
N THR A 193 -5.66 -13.54 -8.96
CA THR A 193 -5.42 -14.79 -9.67
C THR A 193 -6.73 -15.57 -9.66
N GLN A 194 -7.29 -15.83 -10.83
CA GLN A 194 -8.42 -16.76 -10.92
C GLN A 194 -7.97 -18.12 -10.38
N ALA A 195 -8.76 -18.68 -9.46
CA ALA A 195 -8.58 -20.07 -9.08
C ALA A 195 -8.79 -20.89 -10.36
N VAL A 196 -7.75 -21.61 -10.78
CA VAL A 196 -7.90 -22.65 -11.80
C VAL A 196 -8.79 -23.69 -11.17
N GLY A 197 -10.06 -23.78 -11.65
CA GLY A 197 -11.03 -24.79 -11.27
C GLY A 197 -10.65 -26.16 -11.78
#